data_ceb27fd29b5695d763268e2225c81768
#
_entry.id   ceb27fd29b5695d763268e2225c81768
#
_cell.length_a   1.000
_cell.length_b   1.000
_cell.length_c   1.000
_cell.angle_alpha   90.00
_cell.angle_beta   90.00
_cell.angle_gamma   90.00
#
_symmetry.space_group_name_H-M   'P 1'
#
loop_
_entity.id
_entity.type
_entity.pdbx_description
1 polymer ?
#
loop_
_entity_poly.entity_id
_entity_poly.type
_entity_poly.pdbx_seq_one_letter_code
_entity_poly.pdbx_strand_id
1 'polypeptide(L)'
;MSLMKGKKGLIMGVANERSIEWGISQKLADAGAELAFTYLGDALKKRVIPLAEKLNSNITFSCDVEKKEEIIKLFEDIKSQWGEIDFVVHAVAFSDKSELSGEYLNTTRENFLRSMLISCFSFTEVAREASKVMKSGGSMLTLTYESTKAIPNYNVMGGCKSALEASVKYLARDLGAKGVRVNASSAPASASF
;
A
#
# COMPACT_ATOMS: atom_id res chain seq x y z
N MET A 1 -2.31 27.57 6.22
CA MET A 1 -1.70 26.93 5.01
C MET A 1 -2.04 25.45 5.03
N SER A 2 -2.57 24.91 3.95
CA SER A 2 -2.81 23.46 3.84
C SER A 2 -1.47 22.76 3.56
N LEU A 3 -1.07 21.84 4.44
CA LEU A 3 0.25 21.16 4.41
C LEU A 3 0.50 20.39 3.11
N MET A 4 -0.56 19.85 2.52
CA MET A 4 -0.49 18.98 1.34
C MET A 4 -1.06 19.64 0.07
N LYS A 5 -1.30 20.94 0.08
CA LYS A 5 -1.86 21.66 -1.08
C LYS A 5 -1.00 21.46 -2.33
N GLY A 6 -1.62 20.98 -3.40
CA GLY A 6 -0.96 20.70 -4.68
C GLY A 6 -0.08 19.45 -4.69
N LYS A 7 -0.12 18.63 -3.62
CA LYS A 7 0.54 17.32 -3.57
C LYS A 7 -0.36 16.25 -4.15
N LYS A 8 0.19 15.41 -5.00
CA LYS A 8 -0.50 14.31 -5.68
C LYS A 8 -0.02 12.98 -5.14
N GLY A 9 -0.95 12.11 -4.77
CA GLY A 9 -0.59 10.83 -4.18
C GLY A 9 -1.49 9.67 -4.54
N LEU A 10 -0.87 8.50 -4.62
CA LEU A 10 -1.53 7.22 -4.84
C LEU A 10 -1.80 6.52 -3.51
N ILE A 11 -3.03 6.07 -3.30
CA ILE A 11 -3.45 5.26 -2.16
C ILE A 11 -3.83 3.87 -2.64
N MET A 12 -3.16 2.84 -2.10
CA MET A 12 -3.42 1.45 -2.39
C MET A 12 -3.92 0.72 -1.15
N GLY A 13 -4.99 -0.07 -1.28
CA GLY A 13 -5.47 -0.95 -0.22
C GLY A 13 -6.76 -0.53 0.46
N VAL A 14 -7.37 0.61 0.10
CA VAL A 14 -8.69 0.99 0.66
C VAL A 14 -9.72 -0.08 0.37
N ALA A 15 -10.33 -0.63 1.43
CA ALA A 15 -11.35 -1.67 1.33
C ALA A 15 -12.76 -1.19 1.73
N ASN A 16 -12.84 -0.28 2.69
CA ASN A 16 -14.09 0.27 3.22
C ASN A 16 -13.81 1.51 4.11
N GLU A 17 -14.88 2.14 4.63
CA GLU A 17 -14.79 3.33 5.49
C GLU A 17 -14.14 3.09 6.87
N ARG A 18 -13.93 1.85 7.28
CA ARG A 18 -13.30 1.50 8.55
C ARG A 18 -11.82 1.15 8.39
N SER A 19 -11.34 1.08 7.16
CA SER A 19 -9.94 0.75 6.90
C SER A 19 -9.01 1.91 7.31
N ILE A 20 -7.81 1.57 7.75
CA ILE A 20 -6.78 2.55 8.14
C ILE A 20 -6.44 3.45 6.96
N GLU A 21 -6.38 2.88 5.77
CA GLU A 21 -6.08 3.58 4.52
C GLU A 21 -7.12 4.65 4.22
N TRP A 22 -8.39 4.39 4.54
CA TRP A 22 -9.44 5.39 4.41
C TRP A 22 -9.22 6.57 5.35
N GLY A 23 -8.90 6.31 6.61
CA GLY A 23 -8.56 7.36 7.58
C GLY A 23 -7.36 8.20 7.16
N ILE A 24 -6.32 7.56 6.60
CA ILE A 24 -5.15 8.24 6.03
C ILE A 24 -5.60 9.13 4.85
N SER A 25 -6.42 8.58 3.93
CA SER A 25 -6.90 9.30 2.76
C SER A 25 -7.69 10.55 3.13
N GLN A 26 -8.59 10.45 4.12
CA GLN A 26 -9.34 11.60 4.63
C GLN A 26 -8.41 12.70 5.14
N LYS A 27 -7.42 12.36 5.96
CA LYS A 27 -6.46 13.34 6.51
C LYS A 27 -5.58 13.98 5.45
N LEU A 28 -5.18 13.23 4.43
CA LEU A 28 -4.40 13.76 3.32
C LEU A 28 -5.26 14.71 2.45
N ALA A 29 -6.50 14.34 2.16
CA ALA A 29 -7.44 15.19 1.43
C ALA A 29 -7.78 16.47 2.21
N ASP A 30 -8.08 16.38 3.51
CA ASP A 30 -8.31 17.53 4.40
C ASP A 30 -7.09 18.47 4.43
N ALA A 31 -5.89 17.91 4.32
CA ALA A 31 -4.65 18.67 4.22
C ALA A 31 -4.38 19.21 2.81
N GLY A 32 -5.27 18.98 1.84
CA GLY A 32 -5.26 19.56 0.50
C GLY A 32 -4.55 18.75 -0.57
N ALA A 33 -4.29 17.45 -0.33
CA ALA A 33 -3.73 16.56 -1.34
C ALA A 33 -4.77 16.19 -2.40
N GLU A 34 -4.30 16.00 -3.63
CA GLU A 34 -5.02 15.32 -4.70
C GLU A 34 -4.70 13.82 -4.65
N LEU A 35 -5.73 12.96 -4.61
CA LEU A 35 -5.58 11.53 -4.40
C LEU A 35 -6.02 10.73 -5.62
N ALA A 36 -5.32 9.62 -5.88
CA ALA A 36 -5.77 8.55 -6.74
C ALA A 36 -5.84 7.25 -5.93
N PHE A 37 -6.70 6.32 -6.32
CA PHE A 37 -6.94 5.09 -5.59
C PHE A 37 -6.79 3.86 -6.49
N THR A 38 -6.37 2.75 -5.89
CA THR A 38 -6.44 1.45 -6.56
C THR A 38 -7.51 0.56 -5.94
N TYR A 39 -8.02 -0.36 -6.74
CA TYR A 39 -8.92 -1.43 -6.31
C TYR A 39 -8.60 -2.73 -7.05
N LEU A 40 -8.98 -3.86 -6.46
CA LEU A 40 -8.89 -5.18 -7.07
C LEU A 40 -10.28 -5.75 -7.31
N GLY A 41 -10.63 -5.95 -8.59
CA GLY A 41 -11.89 -6.58 -9.01
C GLY A 41 -13.15 -5.76 -8.72
N ASP A 42 -14.30 -6.25 -9.21
CA ASP A 42 -15.55 -5.50 -9.18
C ASP A 42 -16.11 -5.26 -7.78
N ALA A 43 -15.85 -6.17 -6.84
CA ALA A 43 -16.35 -6.04 -5.48
C ALA A 43 -15.73 -4.84 -4.75
N LEU A 44 -14.41 -4.63 -4.88
CA LEU A 44 -13.74 -3.45 -4.32
C LEU A 44 -13.97 -2.21 -5.17
N LYS A 45 -14.07 -2.33 -6.49
CA LYS A 45 -14.43 -1.23 -7.39
C LYS A 45 -15.70 -0.51 -6.91
N LYS A 46 -16.78 -1.27 -6.64
CA LYS A 46 -18.07 -0.74 -6.16
C LYS A 46 -18.00 -0.01 -4.81
N ARG A 47 -16.96 -0.27 -4.02
CA ARG A 47 -16.74 0.38 -2.72
C ARG A 47 -15.78 1.56 -2.84
N VAL A 48 -14.67 1.38 -3.55
CA VAL A 48 -13.59 2.37 -3.62
C VAL A 48 -13.99 3.61 -4.44
N ILE A 49 -14.71 3.44 -5.56
CA ILE A 49 -15.12 4.59 -6.38
C ILE A 49 -15.97 5.59 -5.58
N PRO A 50 -17.07 5.19 -4.90
CA PRO A 50 -17.84 6.13 -4.09
C PRO A 50 -17.04 6.77 -2.93
N LEU A 51 -16.07 6.05 -2.39
CA LEU A 51 -15.18 6.60 -1.36
C LEU A 51 -14.22 7.65 -1.94
N ALA A 52 -13.64 7.40 -3.09
CA ALA A 52 -12.81 8.37 -3.80
C ALA A 52 -13.58 9.64 -4.11
N GLU A 53 -14.82 9.53 -4.60
CA GLU A 53 -15.71 10.67 -4.90
C GLU A 53 -16.00 11.52 -3.66
N LYS A 54 -16.15 10.91 -2.45
CA LYS A 54 -16.29 11.66 -1.18
C LYS A 54 -15.09 12.57 -0.88
N LEU A 55 -13.93 12.26 -1.43
CA LEU A 55 -12.70 13.05 -1.29
C LEU A 55 -12.39 13.90 -2.53
N ASN A 56 -13.39 14.11 -3.40
CA ASN A 56 -13.28 14.85 -4.67
C ASN A 56 -12.22 14.22 -5.62
N SER A 57 -12.01 12.92 -5.52
CA SER A 57 -11.15 12.17 -6.44
C SER A 57 -12.01 11.37 -7.43
N ASN A 58 -11.73 11.53 -8.70
CA ASN A 58 -12.30 10.74 -9.79
C ASN A 58 -11.24 9.83 -10.46
N ILE A 59 -10.05 9.73 -9.87
CA ILE A 59 -8.92 8.95 -10.42
C ILE A 59 -8.82 7.64 -9.67
N THR A 60 -9.24 6.57 -10.32
CA THR A 60 -9.20 5.23 -9.76
C THR A 60 -8.71 4.24 -10.80
N PHE A 61 -7.89 3.27 -10.38
CA PHE A 61 -7.28 2.27 -11.25
C PHE A 61 -7.54 0.86 -10.73
N SER A 62 -7.78 -0.09 -11.64
CA SER A 62 -7.69 -1.52 -11.32
C SER A 62 -6.21 -1.90 -11.20
N CYS A 63 -5.84 -2.61 -10.14
CA CYS A 63 -4.48 -3.12 -10.00
C CYS A 63 -4.46 -4.36 -9.11
N ASP A 64 -4.08 -5.48 -9.71
CA ASP A 64 -3.74 -6.72 -9.03
C ASP A 64 -2.22 -6.75 -8.81
N VAL A 65 -1.81 -6.62 -7.55
CA VAL A 65 -0.37 -6.61 -7.21
C VAL A 65 0.31 -7.98 -7.36
N GLU A 66 -0.44 -9.04 -7.60
CA GLU A 66 0.11 -10.34 -7.99
C GLU A 66 0.58 -10.35 -9.46
N LYS A 67 0.19 -9.35 -10.24
CA LYS A 67 0.51 -9.22 -11.67
C LYS A 67 1.41 -8.02 -11.90
N LYS A 68 2.65 -8.29 -12.16
CA LYS A 68 3.67 -7.26 -12.41
C LYS A 68 3.26 -6.27 -13.51
N GLU A 69 2.61 -6.77 -14.56
CA GLU A 69 2.17 -5.98 -15.70
C GLU A 69 1.10 -4.95 -15.30
N GLU A 70 0.24 -5.29 -14.33
CA GLU A 70 -0.77 -4.36 -13.84
C GLU A 70 -0.13 -3.24 -12.99
N ILE A 71 0.94 -3.56 -12.24
CA ILE A 71 1.71 -2.53 -11.51
C ILE A 71 2.40 -1.58 -12.49
N ILE A 72 3.05 -2.10 -13.54
CA ILE A 72 3.69 -1.28 -14.57
C ILE A 72 2.66 -0.35 -15.22
N LYS A 73 1.54 -0.92 -15.69
CA LYS A 73 0.46 -0.17 -16.33
C LYS A 73 -0.11 0.92 -15.41
N LEU A 74 -0.29 0.64 -14.12
CA LEU A 74 -0.76 1.61 -13.13
C LEU A 74 0.10 2.88 -13.16
N PHE A 75 1.42 2.76 -13.15
CA PHE A 75 2.32 3.92 -13.13
C PHE A 75 2.45 4.61 -14.50
N GLU A 76 2.25 3.89 -15.59
CA GLU A 76 2.10 4.49 -16.92
C GLU A 76 0.82 5.34 -17.00
N ASP A 77 -0.29 4.84 -16.50
CA ASP A 77 -1.57 5.55 -16.44
C ASP A 77 -1.47 6.79 -15.51
N ILE A 78 -0.83 6.67 -14.35
CA ILE A 78 -0.55 7.80 -13.45
C ILE A 78 0.31 8.85 -14.15
N LYS A 79 1.35 8.45 -14.85
CA LYS A 79 2.21 9.37 -15.61
C LYS A 79 1.43 10.11 -16.69
N SER A 80 0.54 9.43 -17.38
CA SER A 80 -0.34 10.03 -18.39
C SER A 80 -1.31 11.04 -17.79
N GLN A 81 -1.88 10.74 -16.61
CA GLN A 81 -2.87 11.59 -15.94
C GLN A 81 -2.26 12.82 -15.24
N TRP A 82 -1.16 12.62 -14.53
CA TRP A 82 -0.58 13.62 -13.62
C TRP A 82 0.85 14.04 -13.98
N GLY A 83 1.55 13.28 -14.81
CA GLY A 83 2.96 13.45 -15.09
C GLY A 83 3.83 12.92 -13.95
N GLU A 84 3.71 13.49 -12.78
CA GLU A 84 4.49 13.14 -11.59
C GLU A 84 3.62 13.06 -10.35
N ILE A 85 4.06 12.27 -9.34
CA ILE A 85 3.43 12.18 -8.04
C ILE A 85 4.40 12.54 -6.91
N ASP A 86 3.85 12.96 -5.78
CA ASP A 86 4.60 13.34 -4.59
C ASP A 86 4.70 12.19 -3.56
N PHE A 87 3.69 11.32 -3.49
CA PHE A 87 3.70 10.23 -2.52
C PHE A 87 2.91 9.00 -2.95
N VAL A 88 3.25 7.87 -2.32
CA VAL A 88 2.52 6.60 -2.41
C VAL A 88 2.26 6.08 -0.99
N VAL A 89 1.03 5.67 -0.73
CA VAL A 89 0.65 4.88 0.45
C VAL A 89 0.31 3.47 -0.03
N HIS A 90 1.17 2.51 0.29
CA HIS A 90 0.97 1.10 -0.01
C HIS A 90 0.51 0.38 1.26
N ALA A 91 -0.75 -0.02 1.28
CA ALA A 91 -1.35 -0.71 2.41
C ALA A 91 -2.10 -1.97 1.95
N VAL A 92 -1.43 -2.73 1.08
CA VAL A 92 -1.95 -3.98 0.55
C VAL A 92 -1.39 -5.14 1.36
N ALA A 93 -2.27 -6.03 1.80
CA ALA A 93 -1.89 -7.26 2.49
C ALA A 93 -2.93 -8.35 2.21
N PHE A 94 -2.46 -9.59 2.15
CA PHE A 94 -3.31 -10.76 1.99
C PHE A 94 -2.66 -11.98 2.63
N SER A 95 -3.48 -12.81 3.22
CA SER A 95 -3.19 -14.21 3.57
C SER A 95 -4.49 -14.98 3.64
N ASP A 96 -4.42 -16.31 3.46
CA ASP A 96 -5.57 -17.16 3.68
C ASP A 96 -5.99 -17.10 5.15
N LYS A 97 -7.24 -16.70 5.35
CA LYS A 97 -7.79 -16.46 6.70
C LYS A 97 -7.75 -17.72 7.58
N SER A 98 -7.92 -18.89 6.98
CA SER A 98 -7.84 -20.18 7.67
C SER A 98 -6.45 -20.48 8.26
N GLU A 99 -5.38 -19.91 7.70
CA GLU A 99 -4.01 -20.13 8.16
C GLU A 99 -3.48 -19.02 9.07
N LEU A 100 -4.27 -17.98 9.33
CA LEU A 100 -3.91 -16.94 10.30
C LEU A 100 -4.04 -17.41 11.74
N SER A 101 -4.84 -18.44 12.00
CA SER A 101 -5.06 -19.04 13.30
C SER A 101 -4.49 -20.46 13.36
N GLY A 102 -4.34 -21.01 14.58
CA GLY A 102 -3.74 -22.33 14.79
C GLY A 102 -2.22 -22.30 14.81
N GLU A 103 -1.60 -23.43 14.54
CA GLU A 103 -0.14 -23.59 14.60
C GLU A 103 0.52 -23.06 13.32
N TYR A 104 1.50 -22.20 13.47
CA TYR A 104 2.32 -21.67 12.36
C TYR A 104 2.99 -22.77 11.53
N LEU A 105 3.31 -23.91 12.16
CA LEU A 105 3.91 -25.08 11.50
C LEU A 105 3.05 -25.63 10.35
N ASN A 106 1.75 -25.36 10.38
CA ASN A 106 0.81 -25.83 9.36
C ASN A 106 0.66 -24.86 8.18
N THR A 107 1.45 -23.78 8.14
CA THR A 107 1.45 -22.83 7.00
C THR A 107 1.83 -23.57 5.73
N THR A 108 0.95 -23.51 4.72
CA THR A 108 1.21 -24.12 3.41
C THR A 108 2.23 -23.29 2.62
N ARG A 109 2.96 -23.98 1.73
CA ARG A 109 3.90 -23.30 0.82
C ARG A 109 3.19 -22.30 -0.08
N GLU A 110 2.03 -22.65 -0.59
CA GLU A 110 1.22 -21.85 -1.48
C GLU A 110 0.81 -20.54 -0.82
N ASN A 111 0.22 -20.61 0.37
CA ASN A 111 -0.17 -19.41 1.11
C ASN A 111 1.02 -18.58 1.56
N PHE A 112 2.13 -19.23 1.98
CA PHE A 112 3.37 -18.52 2.33
C PHE A 112 3.89 -17.68 1.15
N LEU A 113 4.03 -18.30 -0.02
CA LEU A 113 4.54 -17.61 -1.22
C LEU A 113 3.61 -16.48 -1.65
N ARG A 114 2.30 -16.72 -1.66
CA ARG A 114 1.31 -15.72 -2.03
C ARG A 114 1.24 -14.56 -1.05
N SER A 115 1.24 -14.87 0.24
CA SER A 115 1.26 -13.85 1.31
C SER A 115 2.51 -12.98 1.22
N MET A 116 3.68 -13.56 0.99
CA MET A 116 4.94 -12.84 0.82
C MET A 116 4.93 -11.97 -0.44
N LEU A 117 4.40 -12.47 -1.55
CA LEU A 117 4.29 -11.70 -2.79
C LEU A 117 3.40 -10.45 -2.58
N ILE A 118 2.18 -10.65 -2.07
CA ILE A 118 1.20 -9.58 -1.94
C ILE A 118 1.56 -8.62 -0.79
N SER A 119 1.94 -9.15 0.38
CA SER A 119 2.07 -8.35 1.59
C SER A 119 3.46 -7.78 1.84
N CYS A 120 4.45 -8.19 1.04
CA CYS A 120 5.83 -7.73 1.18
C CYS A 120 6.42 -7.31 -0.17
N PHE A 121 6.58 -8.23 -1.13
CA PHE A 121 7.33 -7.97 -2.34
C PHE A 121 6.64 -6.98 -3.29
N SER A 122 5.31 -6.94 -3.30
CA SER A 122 4.55 -5.97 -4.07
C SER A 122 4.96 -4.53 -3.76
N PHE A 123 5.31 -4.22 -2.49
CA PHE A 123 5.83 -2.89 -2.15
C PHE A 123 7.14 -2.56 -2.85
N THR A 124 8.02 -3.55 -3.02
CA THR A 124 9.28 -3.38 -3.78
C THR A 124 9.01 -3.11 -5.26
N GLU A 125 8.05 -3.81 -5.86
CA GLU A 125 7.67 -3.58 -7.26
C GLU A 125 6.99 -2.24 -7.45
N VAL A 126 6.06 -1.87 -6.56
CA VAL A 126 5.44 -0.54 -6.53
C VAL A 126 6.48 0.56 -6.37
N ALA A 127 7.45 0.40 -5.47
CA ALA A 127 8.51 1.37 -5.26
C ALA A 127 9.39 1.54 -6.50
N ARG A 128 9.69 0.45 -7.21
CA ARG A 128 10.44 0.47 -8.46
C ARG A 128 9.73 1.30 -9.52
N GLU A 129 8.45 1.06 -9.76
CA GLU A 129 7.68 1.76 -10.78
C GLU A 129 7.35 3.20 -10.36
N ALA A 130 6.95 3.41 -9.11
CA ALA A 130 6.70 4.74 -8.57
C ALA A 130 7.91 5.66 -8.69
N SER A 131 9.13 5.15 -8.43
CA SER A 131 10.36 5.94 -8.50
C SER A 131 10.64 6.55 -9.88
N LYS A 132 10.02 6.04 -10.94
CA LYS A 132 10.15 6.57 -12.31
C LYS A 132 9.28 7.81 -12.56
N VAL A 133 8.27 8.01 -11.72
CA VAL A 133 7.28 9.09 -11.84
C VAL A 133 7.20 9.97 -10.58
N MET A 134 8.04 9.71 -9.58
CA MET A 134 8.09 10.53 -8.37
C MET A 134 9.05 11.71 -8.52
N LYS A 135 8.64 12.83 -7.96
CA LYS A 135 9.49 14.01 -7.80
C LYS A 135 10.58 13.77 -6.77
N SER A 136 11.70 14.49 -6.90
CA SER A 136 12.65 14.64 -5.79
C SER A 136 11.92 15.22 -4.56
N GLY A 137 12.19 14.68 -3.39
CA GLY A 137 11.46 15.01 -2.15
C GLY A 137 10.18 14.19 -1.96
N GLY A 138 9.89 13.23 -2.83
CA GLY A 138 8.75 12.33 -2.71
C GLY A 138 8.83 11.42 -1.49
N SER A 139 7.70 10.77 -1.16
CA SER A 139 7.60 9.90 0.02
C SER A 139 6.79 8.64 -0.29
N MET A 140 7.30 7.50 0.15
CA MET A 140 6.56 6.24 0.15
C MET A 140 6.31 5.79 1.59
N LEU A 141 5.10 5.33 1.85
CA LEU A 141 4.67 4.80 3.13
C LEU A 141 4.05 3.43 2.93
N THR A 142 4.45 2.45 3.73
CA THR A 142 3.71 1.19 3.85
C THR A 142 3.21 0.99 5.28
N LEU A 143 2.22 0.12 5.46
CA LEU A 143 1.70 -0.23 6.77
C LEU A 143 2.30 -1.55 7.23
N THR A 144 2.89 -1.53 8.40
CA THR A 144 3.39 -2.72 9.10
C THR A 144 2.63 -2.94 10.39
N TYR A 145 2.94 -4.04 11.06
CA TYR A 145 2.46 -4.36 12.39
C TYR A 145 3.60 -5.00 13.18
N GLU A 146 3.44 -5.12 14.48
CA GLU A 146 4.44 -5.68 15.40
C GLU A 146 5.13 -6.93 14.80
N SER A 147 6.41 -6.80 14.49
CA SER A 147 7.21 -7.85 13.85
C SER A 147 8.26 -8.47 14.79
N THR A 148 8.37 -7.95 16.02
CA THR A 148 9.35 -8.40 17.01
C THR A 148 8.83 -9.51 17.93
N LYS A 149 7.51 -9.80 17.86
CA LYS A 149 6.83 -10.78 18.70
C LYS A 149 5.95 -11.69 17.88
N ALA A 150 5.73 -12.92 18.37
CA ALA A 150 4.69 -13.78 17.84
C ALA A 150 3.31 -13.29 18.31
N ILE A 151 2.51 -12.83 17.37
CA ILE A 151 1.17 -12.30 17.64
C ILE A 151 0.14 -13.40 17.36
N PRO A 152 -0.74 -13.73 18.31
CA PRO A 152 -1.82 -14.70 18.09
C PRO A 152 -2.67 -14.32 16.86
N ASN A 153 -3.07 -15.34 16.08
CA ASN A 153 -3.88 -15.17 14.87
C ASN A 153 -3.26 -14.28 13.79
N TYR A 154 -1.94 -14.24 13.71
CA TYR A 154 -1.21 -13.46 12.73
C TYR A 154 -0.25 -14.30 11.87
N ASN A 155 0.27 -15.39 12.40
CA ASN A 155 1.07 -16.44 11.75
C ASN A 155 1.98 -15.93 10.60
N VAL A 156 1.75 -16.37 9.36
CA VAL A 156 2.57 -15.99 8.19
C VAL A 156 2.66 -14.48 7.99
N MET A 157 1.64 -13.73 8.39
CA MET A 157 1.66 -12.27 8.28
C MET A 157 2.75 -11.62 9.14
N GLY A 158 3.09 -12.20 10.30
CA GLY A 158 4.23 -11.76 11.11
C GLY A 158 5.55 -11.84 10.33
N GLY A 159 5.78 -12.96 9.64
CA GLY A 159 6.92 -13.13 8.73
C GLY A 159 6.90 -12.13 7.57
N CYS A 160 5.75 -11.92 6.95
CA CYS A 160 5.60 -10.95 5.87
C CYS A 160 5.92 -9.51 6.33
N LYS A 161 5.46 -9.11 7.52
CA LYS A 161 5.71 -7.76 8.04
C LYS A 161 7.16 -7.55 8.46
N SER A 162 7.81 -8.57 9.02
CA SER A 162 9.26 -8.53 9.30
C SER A 162 10.08 -8.34 8.01
N ALA A 163 9.74 -9.10 6.95
CA ALA A 163 10.38 -8.97 5.65
C ALA A 163 10.10 -7.61 5.00
N LEU A 164 8.87 -7.09 5.14
CA LEU A 164 8.48 -5.76 4.65
C LEU A 164 9.30 -4.66 5.33
N GLU A 165 9.47 -4.70 6.65
CA GLU A 165 10.28 -3.72 7.39
C GLU A 165 11.76 -3.75 6.98
N ALA A 166 12.30 -4.95 6.72
CA ALA A 166 13.64 -5.08 6.14
C ALA A 166 13.70 -4.45 4.75
N SER A 167 12.72 -4.73 3.88
CA SER A 167 12.63 -4.17 2.53
C SER A 167 12.57 -2.65 2.53
N VAL A 168 11.84 -2.03 3.47
CA VAL A 168 11.78 -0.57 3.65
C VAL A 168 13.17 0.03 3.83
N LYS A 169 14.05 -0.61 4.61
CA LYS A 169 15.42 -0.12 4.86
C LYS A 169 16.27 -0.14 3.59
N TYR A 170 16.18 -1.22 2.79
CA TYR A 170 16.88 -1.32 1.51
C TYR A 170 16.35 -0.33 0.48
N LEU A 171 15.04 -0.20 0.37
CA LEU A 171 14.40 0.77 -0.53
C LEU A 171 14.72 2.22 -0.13
N ALA A 172 14.75 2.52 1.17
CA ALA A 172 15.14 3.84 1.67
C ALA A 172 16.59 4.19 1.31
N ARG A 173 17.51 3.22 1.40
CA ARG A 173 18.90 3.39 0.96
C ARG A 173 18.99 3.65 -0.55
N ASP A 174 18.31 2.84 -1.35
CA ASP A 174 18.42 2.88 -2.81
C ASP A 174 17.74 4.13 -3.41
N LEU A 175 16.61 4.54 -2.84
CA LEU A 175 15.83 5.70 -3.32
C LEU A 175 16.23 7.02 -2.64
N GLY A 176 16.91 6.97 -1.51
CA GLY A 176 17.42 8.15 -0.83
C GLY A 176 18.33 9.01 -1.68
N ALA A 177 19.17 8.39 -2.51
CA ALA A 177 20.01 9.10 -3.49
C ALA A 177 19.20 9.89 -4.54
N LYS A 178 17.95 9.51 -4.77
CA LYS A 178 17.00 10.22 -5.65
C LYS A 178 16.13 11.24 -4.90
N GLY A 179 16.38 11.45 -3.60
CA GLY A 179 15.60 12.34 -2.74
C GLY A 179 14.22 11.76 -2.37
N VAL A 180 13.98 10.46 -2.52
CA VAL A 180 12.71 9.82 -2.15
C VAL A 180 12.86 9.12 -0.81
N ARG A 181 11.98 9.44 0.14
CA ARG A 181 11.94 8.82 1.47
C ARG A 181 11.02 7.60 1.45
N VAL A 182 11.43 6.52 2.11
CA VAL A 182 10.64 5.31 2.25
C VAL A 182 10.51 4.96 3.72
N ASN A 183 9.28 4.78 4.20
CA ASN A 183 8.99 4.53 5.60
C ASN A 183 7.90 3.45 5.76
N ALA A 184 7.87 2.85 6.93
CA ALA A 184 6.76 2.02 7.39
C ALA A 184 6.11 2.68 8.63
N SER A 185 4.80 2.60 8.73
CA SER A 185 4.06 2.97 9.93
C SER A 185 3.48 1.71 10.55
N SER A 186 3.83 1.45 11.81
CA SER A 186 3.20 0.39 12.59
C SER A 186 1.84 0.90 13.08
N ALA A 187 0.79 0.24 12.63
CA ALA A 187 -0.56 0.50 13.11
C ALA A 187 -0.97 -0.63 14.07
N PRO A 188 -1.61 -0.33 15.21
CA PRO A 188 -2.20 -1.38 16.02
C PRO A 188 -3.23 -2.14 15.17
N ALA A 189 -3.36 -3.46 15.40
CA ALA A 189 -4.42 -4.22 14.78
C ALA A 189 -5.76 -3.64 15.28
N SER A 190 -6.27 -2.66 14.57
CA SER A 190 -7.68 -2.31 14.69
C SER A 190 -8.47 -3.49 14.12
N ALA A 191 -9.57 -3.84 14.74
CA ALA A 191 -10.41 -5.00 14.43
C ALA A 191 -11.06 -4.90 13.02
N SER A 192 -10.26 -4.91 11.98
CA SER A 192 -10.65 -4.77 10.58
C SER A 192 -10.11 -5.90 9.72
N PHE A 193 -10.14 -7.14 10.27
CA PHE A 193 -10.02 -8.36 9.47
C PHE A 193 -11.35 -9.09 9.43
#